data_4c9199931610dd5331247eb9baff2928
#
_entry.id   4c9199931610dd5331247eb9baff2928
#
_cell.length_a   1.000
_cell.length_b   1.000
_cell.length_c   1.000
_cell.angle_alpha   90.00
_cell.angle_beta   90.00
_cell.angle_gamma   90.00
#
_symmetry.space_group_name_H-M   'P 1'
#
loop_
_entity.id
_entity.type
_entity.pdbx_description
1 polymer ?
#
loop_
_entity_poly.entity_id
_entity_poly.type
_entity_poly.pdbx_seq_one_letter_code
_entity_poly.pdbx_strand_id
1 'polypeptide(L)'
;WTALEAVGLYVPGGTASCPSSVLMNAMPAQVAGVERIVMVVPAPDGNINPLVLAAAKLGGVHEIYRIGGAQAVAALAYGTETIRPVDKIVGPGNAYVAAAKRRVFGVVGIDLIAGPSEILVVADAENDPDWIAIDLLSQAEHDTAAQSVLITDSAGFADSVAAAIERRLTTLPRSSIARESWDAQGAIVVVGD
;
A
#
# COMPACT_ATOMS: atom_id res chain seq x y z
N TRP A 1 18.85 -3.67 23.16
CA TRP A 1 17.92 -2.99 22.23
C TRP A 1 17.52 -1.65 22.84
N THR A 2 17.56 -0.59 22.05
CA THR A 2 17.11 0.76 22.42
C THR A 2 16.15 1.28 21.38
N ALA A 3 15.20 2.15 21.79
CA ALA A 3 14.33 2.83 20.85
C ALA A 3 15.13 3.78 19.94
N LEU A 4 14.61 4.03 18.73
CA LEU A 4 15.04 5.13 17.88
C LEU A 4 14.53 6.45 18.46
N GLU A 5 15.23 7.55 18.25
CA GLU A 5 14.78 8.88 18.70
C GLU A 5 13.61 9.39 17.86
N ALA A 6 13.66 9.18 16.54
CA ALA A 6 12.64 9.68 15.63
C ALA A 6 12.31 8.71 14.49
N VAL A 7 11.03 8.55 14.18
CA VAL A 7 10.54 7.76 13.04
C VAL A 7 9.62 8.60 12.16
N GLY A 8 9.87 8.56 10.84
CA GLY A 8 9.03 9.18 9.83
C GLY A 8 8.07 8.15 9.22
N LEU A 9 6.77 8.43 9.31
CA LEU A 9 5.73 7.62 8.69
C LEU A 9 5.40 8.20 7.32
N TYR A 10 5.59 7.45 6.26
CA TYR A 10 5.04 7.78 4.95
C TYR A 10 3.64 7.16 4.85
N VAL A 11 2.63 7.99 4.75
CA VAL A 11 1.23 7.56 4.62
C VAL A 11 0.76 7.86 3.20
N PRO A 12 0.33 6.86 2.43
CA PRO A 12 -0.24 7.08 1.11
C PRO A 12 -1.46 8.01 1.19
N GLY A 13 -1.60 8.87 0.20
CA GLY A 13 -2.74 9.79 0.07
C GLY A 13 -2.94 10.14 -1.39
N GLY A 14 -4.11 10.67 -1.70
CA GLY A 14 -4.49 11.07 -3.05
C GLY A 14 -5.68 10.26 -3.56
N THR A 15 -5.47 9.08 -4.11
CA THR A 15 -6.56 8.25 -4.67
C THR A 15 -7.29 7.41 -3.62
N ALA A 16 -6.62 7.05 -2.52
CA ALA A 16 -7.23 6.31 -1.41
C ALA A 16 -6.75 6.84 -0.07
N SER A 17 -7.65 6.93 0.89
CA SER A 17 -7.32 7.27 2.28
C SER A 17 -7.00 6.01 3.05
N CYS A 18 -5.83 5.97 3.69
CA CYS A 18 -5.36 4.78 4.41
C CYS A 18 -5.16 5.07 5.92
N PRO A 19 -6.24 5.26 6.71
CA PRO A 19 -6.11 5.44 8.16
C PRO A 19 -5.49 4.22 8.85
N SER A 20 -5.72 3.02 8.34
CA SER A 20 -5.07 1.79 8.81
C SER A 20 -3.55 1.84 8.66
N SER A 21 -3.03 2.37 7.57
CA SER A 21 -1.58 2.52 7.37
C SER A 21 -0.95 3.43 8.41
N VAL A 22 -1.66 4.44 8.90
CA VAL A 22 -1.19 5.28 10.00
C VAL A 22 -1.01 4.43 11.26
N LEU A 23 -2.05 3.69 11.66
CA LEU A 23 -2.02 2.88 12.87
C LEU A 23 -0.99 1.74 12.77
N MET A 24 -0.93 1.06 11.63
CA MET A 24 0.02 -0.04 11.39
C MET A 24 1.49 0.38 11.51
N ASN A 25 1.80 1.66 11.28
CA ASN A 25 3.16 2.19 11.42
C ASN A 25 3.38 2.92 12.75
N ALA A 26 2.38 3.68 13.24
CA ALA A 26 2.51 4.46 14.45
C ALA A 26 2.49 3.59 15.72
N MET A 27 1.62 2.58 15.80
CA MET A 27 1.52 1.73 16.98
C MET A 27 2.80 0.95 17.29
N PRO A 28 3.48 0.29 16.32
CA PRO A 28 4.77 -0.31 16.57
C PRO A 28 5.84 0.68 17.03
N ALA A 29 5.84 1.90 16.48
CA ALA A 29 6.79 2.95 16.90
C ALA A 29 6.55 3.37 18.36
N GLN A 30 5.26 3.54 18.77
CA GLN A 30 4.91 3.82 20.16
C GLN A 30 5.33 2.69 21.11
N VAL A 31 4.99 1.44 20.75
CA VAL A 31 5.33 0.27 21.58
C VAL A 31 6.85 0.12 21.72
N ALA A 32 7.60 0.47 20.67
CA ALA A 32 9.07 0.50 20.71
C ALA A 32 9.65 1.65 21.54
N GLY A 33 8.82 2.58 22.01
CA GLY A 33 9.26 3.72 22.81
C GLY A 33 9.90 4.87 22.02
N VAL A 34 9.53 5.02 20.73
CA VAL A 34 10.01 6.12 19.90
C VAL A 34 9.43 7.45 20.41
N GLU A 35 10.31 8.39 20.75
CA GLU A 35 9.89 9.67 21.34
C GLU A 35 9.26 10.63 20.32
N ARG A 36 9.72 10.62 19.07
CA ARG A 36 9.24 11.52 18.02
C ARG A 36 8.73 10.75 16.82
N ILE A 37 7.41 10.80 16.60
CA ILE A 37 6.74 10.18 15.46
C ILE A 37 6.23 11.29 14.53
N VAL A 38 6.77 11.33 13.31
CA VAL A 38 6.49 12.33 12.28
C VAL A 38 5.75 11.67 11.14
N MET A 39 4.70 12.29 10.62
CA MET A 39 3.95 11.78 9.48
C MET A 39 4.07 12.74 8.28
N VAL A 40 4.34 12.18 7.11
CA VAL A 40 4.17 12.85 5.82
C VAL A 40 3.04 12.20 5.06
N VAL A 41 2.15 12.99 4.48
CA VAL A 41 0.98 12.53 3.74
C VAL A 41 0.70 13.46 2.57
N PRO A 42 0.57 12.96 1.33
CA PRO A 42 0.11 13.77 0.20
C PRO A 42 -1.27 14.35 0.50
N ALA A 43 -1.44 15.61 0.19
CA ALA A 43 -2.70 16.34 0.39
C ALA A 43 -3.08 17.06 -0.91
N PRO A 44 -3.66 16.33 -1.89
CA PRO A 44 -4.20 16.97 -3.09
C PRO A 44 -5.17 18.09 -2.69
N ASP A 45 -5.08 19.23 -3.36
CA ASP A 45 -5.90 20.41 -3.07
C ASP A 45 -5.83 20.88 -1.61
N GLY A 46 -4.78 20.52 -0.88
CA GLY A 46 -4.57 20.88 0.51
C GLY A 46 -5.41 20.09 1.52
N ASN A 47 -6.18 19.12 1.09
CA ASN A 47 -7.09 18.36 1.93
C ASN A 47 -6.48 17.03 2.42
N ILE A 48 -6.61 16.74 3.71
CA ILE A 48 -6.31 15.44 4.31
C ILE A 48 -7.62 14.86 4.82
N ASN A 49 -7.84 13.57 4.54
CA ASN A 49 -9.03 12.88 5.06
C ASN A 49 -9.06 12.93 6.60
N PRO A 50 -10.19 13.36 7.22
CA PRO A 50 -10.30 13.45 8.68
C PRO A 50 -10.02 12.15 9.42
N LEU A 51 -10.30 10.98 8.82
CA LEU A 51 -10.00 9.68 9.41
C LEU A 51 -8.49 9.43 9.52
N VAL A 52 -7.69 9.92 8.56
CA VAL A 52 -6.22 9.87 8.62
C VAL A 52 -5.70 10.71 9.78
N LEU A 53 -6.26 11.90 9.97
CA LEU A 53 -5.91 12.79 11.10
C LEU A 53 -6.32 12.19 12.45
N ALA A 54 -7.51 11.58 12.51
CA ALA A 54 -7.98 10.89 13.72
C ALA A 54 -7.07 9.70 14.06
N ALA A 55 -6.69 8.88 13.07
CA ALA A 55 -5.76 7.79 13.25
C ALA A 55 -4.37 8.29 13.71
N ALA A 56 -3.88 9.38 13.13
CA ALA A 56 -2.61 9.99 13.53
C ALA A 56 -2.64 10.44 15.00
N LYS A 57 -3.75 11.08 15.44
CA LYS A 57 -3.93 11.49 16.82
C LYS A 57 -3.98 10.27 17.77
N LEU A 58 -4.72 9.24 17.43
CA LEU A 58 -4.80 8.00 18.21
C LEU A 58 -3.46 7.27 18.25
N GLY A 59 -2.72 7.26 17.14
CA GLY A 59 -1.40 6.67 17.00
C GLY A 59 -0.26 7.52 17.60
N GLY A 60 -0.56 8.61 18.33
CA GLY A 60 0.44 9.44 18.99
C GLY A 60 1.42 10.13 18.02
N VAL A 61 0.99 10.44 16.81
CA VAL A 61 1.81 11.21 15.86
C VAL A 61 1.96 12.65 16.33
N HIS A 62 3.19 13.15 16.42
CA HIS A 62 3.51 14.46 16.97
C HIS A 62 3.49 15.56 15.90
N GLU A 63 3.93 15.25 14.71
CA GLU A 63 4.09 16.21 13.62
C GLU A 63 3.48 15.64 12.33
N ILE A 64 2.72 16.48 11.59
CA ILE A 64 2.10 16.07 10.32
C ILE A 64 2.45 17.12 9.25
N TYR A 65 3.05 16.64 8.16
CA TYR A 65 3.42 17.48 7.02
C TYR A 65 2.66 17.06 5.77
N ARG A 66 2.05 18.02 5.09
CA ARG A 66 1.30 17.83 3.84
C ARG A 66 2.23 17.78 2.65
N ILE A 67 3.01 16.73 2.57
CA ILE A 67 3.99 16.50 1.50
C ILE A 67 4.02 15.00 1.17
N GLY A 68 4.21 14.65 -0.09
CA GLY A 68 4.30 13.26 -0.55
C GLY A 68 5.39 13.07 -1.59
N GLY A 69 5.49 11.87 -2.17
CA GLY A 69 6.46 11.55 -3.20
C GLY A 69 7.92 11.47 -2.71
N ALA A 70 8.85 11.47 -3.65
CA ALA A 70 10.28 11.35 -3.36
C ALA A 70 10.81 12.52 -2.50
N GLN A 71 10.27 13.72 -2.66
CA GLN A 71 10.65 14.90 -1.89
C GLN A 71 10.30 14.77 -0.41
N ALA A 72 9.20 14.09 -0.06
CA ALA A 72 8.86 13.82 1.34
C ALA A 72 9.88 12.88 1.99
N VAL A 73 10.30 11.84 1.26
CA VAL A 73 11.33 10.90 1.71
C VAL A 73 12.66 11.62 1.91
N ALA A 74 13.04 12.49 0.95
CA ALA A 74 14.26 13.29 1.06
C ALA A 74 14.21 14.27 2.25
N ALA A 75 13.08 14.94 2.47
CA ALA A 75 12.89 15.84 3.60
C ALA A 75 13.02 15.12 4.96
N LEU A 76 12.46 13.91 5.07
CA LEU A 76 12.61 13.09 6.27
C LEU A 76 14.04 12.59 6.48
N ALA A 77 14.77 12.28 5.40
CA ALA A 77 16.14 11.76 5.48
C ALA A 77 17.19 12.83 5.80
N TYR A 78 17.10 13.96 5.11
CA TYR A 78 18.14 15.00 5.16
C TYR A 78 17.74 16.21 6.00
N GLY A 79 16.45 16.35 6.31
CA GLY A 79 15.91 17.54 6.94
C GLY A 79 15.70 18.71 5.96
N THR A 80 14.99 19.70 6.45
CA THR A 80 14.78 21.02 5.83
C THR A 80 14.75 22.07 6.93
N GLU A 81 14.53 23.32 6.60
CA GLU A 81 14.35 24.39 7.62
C GLU A 81 13.19 24.10 8.58
N THR A 82 12.16 23.35 8.11
CA THR A 82 10.93 23.12 8.87
C THR A 82 10.74 21.67 9.31
N ILE A 83 11.38 20.71 8.64
CA ILE A 83 11.29 19.26 8.92
C ILE A 83 12.63 18.80 9.43
N ARG A 84 12.71 18.41 10.69
CA ARG A 84 13.92 17.78 11.25
C ARG A 84 14.05 16.36 10.70
N PRO A 85 15.28 15.90 10.40
CA PRO A 85 15.47 14.52 9.92
C PRO A 85 15.03 13.48 10.95
N VAL A 86 14.84 12.26 10.49
CA VAL A 86 14.46 11.10 11.30
C VAL A 86 15.50 9.98 11.17
N ASP A 87 15.47 9.03 12.11
CA ASP A 87 16.41 7.88 12.10
C ASP A 87 15.93 6.76 11.18
N LYS A 88 14.61 6.66 10.99
CA LYS A 88 13.99 5.63 10.13
C LYS A 88 12.74 6.14 9.46
N ILE A 89 12.55 5.74 8.19
CA ILE A 89 11.35 6.02 7.40
C ILE A 89 10.62 4.69 7.19
N VAL A 90 9.33 4.64 7.56
CA VAL A 90 8.47 3.46 7.42
C VAL A 90 7.18 3.82 6.69
N GLY A 91 6.52 2.85 6.14
CA GLY A 91 5.24 2.99 5.45
C GLY A 91 5.34 2.77 3.94
N PRO A 92 4.25 2.30 3.33
CA PRO A 92 4.18 2.03 1.89
C PRO A 92 4.09 3.31 1.06
N GLY A 93 4.49 3.22 -0.20
CA GLY A 93 4.35 4.30 -1.16
C GLY A 93 4.45 3.77 -2.59
N ASN A 94 4.24 4.64 -3.55
CA ASN A 94 4.35 4.30 -4.98
C ASN A 94 5.82 4.08 -5.41
N ALA A 95 6.02 3.74 -6.68
CA ALA A 95 7.35 3.47 -7.25
C ALA A 95 8.37 4.62 -7.02
N TYR A 96 7.93 5.88 -7.03
CA TYR A 96 8.79 7.03 -6.74
C TYR A 96 9.25 7.06 -5.28
N VAL A 97 8.37 6.70 -4.35
CA VAL A 97 8.69 6.59 -2.92
C VAL A 97 9.64 5.41 -2.68
N ALA A 98 9.38 4.27 -3.31
CA ALA A 98 10.27 3.10 -3.24
C ALA A 98 11.68 3.42 -3.78
N ALA A 99 11.76 4.10 -4.93
CA ALA A 99 13.03 4.55 -5.50
C ALA A 99 13.76 5.55 -4.57
N ALA A 100 13.01 6.48 -3.98
CA ALA A 100 13.58 7.44 -3.04
C ALA A 100 14.10 6.76 -1.76
N LYS A 101 13.34 5.83 -1.17
CA LYS A 101 13.78 5.02 -0.02
C LYS A 101 15.07 4.27 -0.31
N ARG A 102 15.19 3.66 -1.50
CA ARG A 102 16.43 3.01 -1.93
C ARG A 102 17.62 3.95 -1.96
N ARG A 103 17.41 5.20 -2.41
CA ARG A 103 18.46 6.21 -2.53
C ARG A 103 18.94 6.75 -1.19
N VAL A 104 18.07 6.85 -0.20
CA VAL A 104 18.40 7.40 1.13
C VAL A 104 18.82 6.31 2.12
N PHE A 105 18.69 5.03 1.77
CA PHE A 105 19.10 3.92 2.62
C PHE A 105 20.60 3.99 2.91
N GLY A 106 20.96 3.94 4.18
CA GLY A 106 22.33 4.15 4.68
C GLY A 106 22.55 5.55 5.27
N VAL A 107 21.81 6.57 4.80
CA VAL A 107 21.71 7.88 5.47
C VAL A 107 20.64 7.81 6.57
N VAL A 108 19.52 7.19 6.26
CA VAL A 108 18.40 6.93 7.16
C VAL A 108 18.01 5.45 7.06
N GLY A 109 17.52 4.86 8.15
CA GLY A 109 16.94 3.52 8.12
C GLY A 109 15.64 3.49 7.32
N ILE A 110 15.31 2.38 6.70
CA ILE A 110 14.01 2.15 6.07
C ILE A 110 13.40 0.84 6.58
N ASP A 111 12.09 0.67 6.39
CA ASP A 111 11.40 -0.60 6.63
C ASP A 111 11.75 -1.63 5.54
N LEU A 112 11.27 -1.37 4.31
CA LEU A 112 11.53 -2.20 3.14
C LEU A 112 11.41 -1.36 1.86
N ILE A 113 11.87 -1.93 0.75
CA ILE A 113 11.61 -1.43 -0.59
C ILE A 113 10.46 -2.27 -1.13
N ALA A 114 9.24 -1.75 -1.06
CA ALA A 114 8.06 -2.44 -1.54
C ALA A 114 8.11 -2.57 -3.08
N GLY A 115 7.82 -3.78 -3.57
CA GLY A 115 7.46 -4.02 -4.96
C GLY A 115 5.96 -3.75 -5.20
N PRO A 116 5.48 -3.98 -6.42
CA PRO A 116 4.04 -4.05 -6.68
C PRO A 116 3.37 -5.08 -5.77
N SER A 117 2.12 -4.84 -5.40
CA SER A 117 1.37 -5.78 -4.57
C SER A 117 0.91 -6.97 -5.39
N GLU A 118 0.99 -8.16 -4.80
CA GLU A 118 0.61 -9.41 -5.45
C GLU A 118 -0.38 -10.18 -4.58
N ILE A 119 -1.34 -10.87 -5.21
CA ILE A 119 -2.21 -11.84 -4.54
C ILE A 119 -2.15 -13.16 -5.28
N LEU A 120 -2.04 -14.25 -4.54
CA LEU A 120 -2.19 -15.60 -5.01
C LEU A 120 -3.41 -16.23 -4.34
N VAL A 121 -4.37 -16.66 -5.14
CA VAL A 121 -5.53 -17.42 -4.69
C VAL A 121 -5.38 -18.86 -5.17
N VAL A 122 -5.57 -19.81 -4.28
CA VAL A 122 -5.61 -21.26 -4.60
C VAL A 122 -7.03 -21.72 -4.28
N ALA A 123 -7.76 -22.17 -5.28
CA ALA A 123 -9.16 -22.56 -5.12
C ALA A 123 -9.53 -23.67 -6.11
N ASP A 124 -10.40 -24.55 -5.67
CA ASP A 124 -10.99 -25.65 -6.45
C ASP A 124 -12.45 -25.36 -6.87
N ALA A 125 -13.08 -26.31 -7.52
CA ALA A 125 -14.46 -26.19 -8.01
C ALA A 125 -15.55 -26.17 -6.91
N GLU A 126 -15.21 -26.38 -5.63
CA GLU A 126 -16.14 -26.28 -4.51
C GLU A 126 -16.35 -24.82 -4.06
N ASN A 127 -15.51 -23.90 -4.54
CA ASN A 127 -15.59 -22.48 -4.23
C ASN A 127 -16.55 -21.72 -5.17
N ASP A 128 -17.04 -20.56 -4.70
CA ASP A 128 -17.86 -19.66 -5.51
C ASP A 128 -16.98 -18.83 -6.46
N PRO A 129 -17.14 -18.94 -7.80
CA PRO A 129 -16.33 -18.19 -8.75
C PRO A 129 -16.45 -16.66 -8.60
N ASP A 130 -17.61 -16.14 -8.16
CA ASP A 130 -17.80 -14.71 -7.95
C ASP A 130 -16.99 -14.20 -6.74
N TRP A 131 -16.84 -15.00 -5.70
CA TRP A 131 -15.99 -14.62 -4.54
C TRP A 131 -14.53 -14.60 -4.92
N ILE A 132 -14.05 -15.61 -5.64
CA ILE A 132 -12.67 -15.66 -6.12
C ILE A 132 -12.38 -14.49 -7.06
N ALA A 133 -13.32 -14.14 -7.95
CA ALA A 133 -13.18 -12.99 -8.82
C ALA A 133 -13.05 -11.67 -8.02
N ILE A 134 -13.81 -11.51 -6.93
CA ILE A 134 -13.73 -10.33 -6.06
C ILE A 134 -12.38 -10.28 -5.35
N ASP A 135 -11.86 -11.40 -4.85
CA ASP A 135 -10.55 -11.45 -4.20
C ASP A 135 -9.43 -11.02 -5.17
N LEU A 136 -9.43 -11.55 -6.40
CA LEU A 136 -8.45 -11.18 -7.42
C LEU A 136 -8.56 -9.70 -7.81
N LEU A 137 -9.78 -9.20 -7.99
CA LEU A 137 -10.02 -7.81 -8.37
C LEU A 137 -9.75 -6.82 -7.23
N SER A 138 -9.84 -7.23 -5.96
CA SER A 138 -9.49 -6.40 -4.81
C SER A 138 -8.02 -5.96 -4.85
N GLN A 139 -7.15 -6.82 -5.38
CA GLN A 139 -5.75 -6.47 -5.60
C GLN A 139 -5.54 -5.72 -6.91
N ALA A 140 -6.21 -6.15 -7.99
CA ALA A 140 -6.07 -5.53 -9.31
C ALA A 140 -6.52 -4.06 -9.32
N GLU A 141 -7.54 -3.67 -8.55
CA GLU A 141 -7.99 -2.27 -8.45
C GLU A 141 -7.03 -1.37 -7.66
N HIS A 142 -6.05 -1.94 -6.95
CA HIS A 142 -5.15 -1.19 -6.10
C HIS A 142 -4.14 -0.36 -6.91
N ASP A 143 -3.53 -0.97 -7.93
CA ASP A 143 -2.53 -0.34 -8.79
C ASP A 143 -2.45 -1.05 -10.14
N THR A 144 -2.15 -0.34 -11.23
CA THR A 144 -1.99 -0.93 -12.57
C THR A 144 -0.83 -1.93 -12.68
N ALA A 145 0.15 -1.85 -11.78
CA ALA A 145 1.27 -2.79 -11.67
C ALA A 145 0.99 -3.95 -10.69
N ALA A 146 -0.19 -3.99 -10.06
CA ALA A 146 -0.55 -5.10 -9.17
C ALA A 146 -0.72 -6.40 -9.96
N GLN A 147 -0.41 -7.53 -9.30
CA GLN A 147 -0.56 -8.86 -9.89
C GLN A 147 -1.56 -9.69 -9.12
N SER A 148 -2.48 -10.32 -9.84
CA SER A 148 -3.49 -11.23 -9.28
C SER A 148 -3.42 -12.58 -9.98
N VAL A 149 -3.16 -13.65 -9.22
CA VAL A 149 -2.97 -15.00 -9.76
C VAL A 149 -3.95 -15.97 -9.09
N LEU A 150 -4.66 -16.75 -9.90
CA LEU A 150 -5.43 -17.90 -9.47
C LEU A 150 -4.70 -19.20 -9.85
N ILE A 151 -4.58 -20.12 -8.92
CA ILE A 151 -4.22 -21.52 -9.20
C ILE A 151 -5.43 -22.39 -8.90
N THR A 152 -5.80 -23.25 -9.84
CA THR A 152 -6.91 -24.20 -9.71
C THR A 152 -6.61 -25.50 -10.42
N ASP A 153 -7.19 -26.60 -9.97
CA ASP A 153 -7.14 -27.92 -10.62
C ASP A 153 -8.27 -28.16 -11.63
N SER A 154 -9.21 -27.21 -11.75
CA SER A 154 -10.42 -27.32 -12.58
C SER A 154 -10.44 -26.29 -13.70
N ALA A 155 -10.33 -26.73 -14.96
CA ALA A 155 -10.46 -25.87 -16.12
C ALA A 155 -11.85 -25.20 -16.20
N GLY A 156 -12.92 -25.94 -15.88
CA GLY A 156 -14.29 -25.38 -15.87
C GLY A 156 -14.50 -24.31 -14.80
N PHE A 157 -13.81 -24.44 -13.64
CA PHE A 157 -13.81 -23.42 -12.61
C PHE A 157 -13.00 -22.18 -13.06
N ALA A 158 -11.85 -22.38 -13.69
CA ALA A 158 -11.06 -21.31 -14.27
C ALA A 158 -11.88 -20.45 -15.25
N ASP A 159 -12.64 -21.08 -16.17
CA ASP A 159 -13.51 -20.39 -17.10
C ASP A 159 -14.64 -19.61 -16.37
N SER A 160 -15.19 -20.21 -15.31
CA SER A 160 -16.25 -19.57 -14.51
C SER A 160 -15.72 -18.33 -13.77
N VAL A 161 -14.53 -18.40 -13.22
CA VAL A 161 -13.87 -17.26 -12.55
C VAL A 161 -13.52 -16.17 -13.57
N ALA A 162 -12.98 -16.53 -14.74
CA ALA A 162 -12.70 -15.56 -15.80
C ALA A 162 -13.97 -14.80 -16.22
N ALA A 163 -15.08 -15.53 -16.43
CA ALA A 163 -16.37 -14.91 -16.74
C ALA A 163 -16.89 -14.01 -15.59
N ALA A 164 -16.66 -14.41 -14.33
CA ALA A 164 -17.04 -13.60 -13.18
C ALA A 164 -16.23 -12.30 -13.09
N ILE A 165 -14.92 -12.36 -13.36
CA ILE A 165 -14.03 -11.17 -13.42
C ILE A 165 -14.57 -10.17 -14.47
N GLU A 166 -14.88 -10.63 -15.68
CA GLU A 166 -15.43 -9.77 -16.73
C GLU A 166 -16.73 -9.07 -16.30
N ARG A 167 -17.64 -9.81 -15.66
CA ARG A 167 -18.88 -9.22 -15.13
C ARG A 167 -18.60 -8.18 -14.04
N ARG A 168 -17.72 -8.48 -13.10
CA ARG A 168 -17.42 -7.60 -11.96
C ARG A 168 -16.71 -6.33 -12.39
N LEU A 169 -15.79 -6.40 -13.36
CA LEU A 169 -15.11 -5.23 -13.91
C LEU A 169 -16.09 -4.16 -14.47
N THR A 170 -17.29 -4.53 -14.89
CA THR A 170 -18.27 -3.54 -15.37
C THR A 170 -18.89 -2.69 -14.25
N THR A 171 -18.79 -3.12 -12.99
CA THR A 171 -19.44 -2.48 -11.83
C THR A 171 -18.48 -1.86 -10.83
N LEU A 172 -17.19 -2.12 -10.95
CA LEU A 172 -16.18 -1.59 -10.03
C LEU A 172 -15.99 -0.07 -10.21
N PRO A 173 -15.95 0.70 -9.12
CA PRO A 173 -15.65 2.13 -9.17
C PRO A 173 -14.30 2.45 -9.82
N ARG A 174 -13.30 1.57 -9.63
CA ARG A 174 -11.94 1.69 -10.18
C ARG A 174 -11.69 0.71 -11.34
N SER A 175 -12.70 0.45 -12.15
CA SER A 175 -12.67 -0.52 -13.24
C SER A 175 -11.52 -0.32 -14.23
N SER A 176 -11.16 0.92 -14.54
CA SER A 176 -10.05 1.22 -15.47
C SER A 176 -8.70 0.72 -14.95
N ILE A 177 -8.42 0.92 -13.67
CA ILE A 177 -7.19 0.45 -13.02
C ILE A 177 -7.18 -1.07 -12.92
N ALA A 178 -8.29 -1.64 -12.43
CA ALA A 178 -8.43 -3.09 -12.30
C ALA A 178 -8.32 -3.80 -13.66
N ARG A 179 -8.90 -3.23 -14.72
CA ARG A 179 -8.79 -3.75 -16.09
C ARG A 179 -7.34 -3.75 -16.57
N GLU A 180 -6.64 -2.61 -16.46
CA GLU A 180 -5.25 -2.48 -16.89
C GLU A 180 -4.34 -3.46 -16.15
N SER A 181 -4.50 -3.57 -14.83
CA SER A 181 -3.77 -4.53 -13.99
C SER A 181 -4.06 -5.97 -14.40
N TRP A 182 -5.34 -6.34 -14.54
CA TRP A 182 -5.73 -7.69 -14.89
C TRP A 182 -5.25 -8.12 -16.27
N ASP A 183 -5.40 -7.25 -17.28
CA ASP A 183 -5.00 -7.55 -18.67
C ASP A 183 -3.48 -7.68 -18.82
N ALA A 184 -2.71 -6.94 -18.01
CA ALA A 184 -1.25 -6.93 -18.09
C ALA A 184 -0.57 -7.97 -17.16
N GLN A 185 -1.12 -8.21 -15.98
CA GLN A 185 -0.47 -8.95 -14.90
C GLN A 185 -1.34 -10.08 -14.32
N GLY A 186 -2.63 -10.15 -14.66
CA GLY A 186 -3.53 -11.20 -14.17
C GLY A 186 -3.22 -12.55 -14.81
N ALA A 187 -3.36 -13.62 -14.03
CA ALA A 187 -3.17 -14.98 -14.54
C ALA A 187 -4.12 -15.99 -13.86
N ILE A 188 -4.60 -16.94 -14.65
CA ILE A 188 -5.27 -18.14 -14.15
C ILE A 188 -4.45 -19.35 -14.60
N VAL A 189 -3.95 -20.11 -13.65
CA VAL A 189 -3.09 -21.28 -13.87
C VAL A 189 -3.87 -22.54 -13.52
N VAL A 190 -4.09 -23.40 -14.50
CA VAL A 190 -4.71 -24.71 -14.28
C VAL A 190 -3.59 -25.75 -14.10
N VAL A 191 -3.60 -26.42 -12.97
CA VAL A 191 -2.61 -27.44 -12.62
C VAL A 191 -3.24 -28.84 -12.64
N GLY A 192 -2.42 -29.85 -12.81
CA GLY A 192 -2.83 -31.23 -12.48
C GLY A 192 -2.74 -31.42 -10.97
N ASP A 193 -3.59 -32.31 -10.45
CA ASP A 193 -3.68 -32.64 -9.01
C ASP A 193 -2.31 -32.87 -8.35
#